data_1e23ce208924e42cff1cd8aa0df509dc
#
_entry.id   1e23ce208924e42cff1cd8aa0df509dc
#
_cell.length_a   1.000
_cell.length_b   1.000
_cell.length_c   1.000
_cell.angle_alpha   90.00
_cell.angle_beta   90.00
_cell.angle_gamma   90.00
#
_symmetry.space_group_name_H-M   'P 1'
#
loop_
_entity.id
_entity.type
_entity.pdbx_description
1 polymer ?
#
loop_
_entity_poly.entity_id
_entity_poly.type
_entity_poly.pdbx_seq_one_letter_code
_entity_poly.pdbx_strand_id
1 'polypeptide(L)'
;MAIGSSFIDEIKSKVNIVDVIGREVPLKQSGSNFKGLCPFHNEKTPSFMVNEQKQIFNCFGCGEKGDVIHFVQRFNNMEFMEACEKLAEEYNIEIPKHGTRRKEDLSRYYEINSTAARFFFDNLTKHANPGYTYIRKRGISDETIKRFGLGYSPNSWNSLHKFLQDKXXXXR
;
A
#
# COMPACT_ATOMS: atom_id res chain seq x y z
N MET A 1 10.67 4.81 9.11
CA MET A 1 10.96 6.26 9.24
C MET A 1 10.02 7.03 8.34
N ALA A 2 9.36 8.03 8.90
CA ALA A 2 8.38 8.82 8.18
C ALA A 2 9.05 9.61 7.05
N ILE A 3 8.37 9.73 5.93
CA ILE A 3 8.67 10.71 4.88
C ILE A 3 8.77 12.06 5.57
N GLY A 4 9.82 12.79 5.29
CA GLY A 4 10.01 14.07 5.93
C GLY A 4 8.75 14.92 5.77
N SER A 5 8.25 15.45 6.89
CA SER A 5 7.10 16.36 6.87
C SER A 5 7.30 17.46 5.82
N SER A 6 8.54 17.87 5.59
CA SER A 6 8.92 18.90 4.62
C SER A 6 8.48 18.58 3.17
N PHE A 7 8.56 17.32 2.72
CA PHE A 7 8.15 16.94 1.36
C PHE A 7 6.62 17.02 1.19
N ILE A 8 5.89 16.53 2.18
CA ILE A 8 4.43 16.61 2.20
C ILE A 8 3.98 18.08 2.25
N ASP A 9 4.64 18.88 3.09
CA ASP A 9 4.35 20.31 3.21
C ASP A 9 4.66 21.06 1.91
N GLU A 10 5.72 20.67 1.20
CA GLU A 10 6.07 21.25 -0.10
C GLU A 10 4.98 20.94 -1.15
N ILE A 11 4.49 19.69 -1.21
CA ILE A 11 3.37 19.33 -2.10
C ILE A 11 2.16 20.21 -1.77
N LYS A 12 1.78 20.28 -0.49
CA LYS A 12 0.60 21.05 -0.06
C LYS A 12 0.73 22.56 -0.32
N SER A 13 1.95 23.08 -0.35
CA SER A 13 2.18 24.52 -0.60
C SER A 13 2.21 24.87 -2.08
N LYS A 14 2.66 23.94 -2.94
CA LYS A 14 2.83 24.18 -4.38
C LYS A 14 1.62 23.75 -5.22
N VAL A 15 0.83 22.81 -4.72
CA VAL A 15 -0.27 22.21 -5.48
C VAL A 15 -1.59 22.82 -5.06
N ASN A 16 -2.27 23.51 -5.97
CA ASN A 16 -3.61 24.07 -5.71
C ASN A 16 -4.65 22.96 -5.89
N ILE A 17 -5.42 22.71 -4.84
CA ILE A 17 -6.46 21.69 -4.81
C ILE A 17 -7.56 21.93 -5.88
N VAL A 18 -7.87 23.18 -6.17
CA VAL A 18 -8.90 23.53 -7.17
C VAL A 18 -8.43 23.15 -8.57
N ASP A 19 -7.14 23.35 -8.87
CA ASP A 19 -6.56 22.99 -10.17
C ASP A 19 -6.56 21.48 -10.37
N VAL A 20 -6.19 20.72 -9.35
CA VAL A 20 -6.14 19.25 -9.42
C VAL A 20 -7.57 18.68 -9.57
N ILE A 21 -8.46 19.10 -8.70
CA ILE A 21 -9.86 18.59 -8.71
C ILE A 21 -10.60 19.05 -9.96
N GLY A 22 -10.37 20.30 -10.39
CA GLY A 22 -11.05 20.89 -11.54
C GLY A 22 -10.80 20.21 -12.88
N ARG A 23 -9.71 19.44 -13.00
CA ARG A 23 -9.43 18.62 -14.19
C ARG A 23 -10.37 17.41 -14.28
N GLU A 24 -10.78 16.89 -13.13
CA GLU A 24 -11.55 15.65 -13.03
C GLU A 24 -13.04 15.90 -12.76
N VAL A 25 -13.34 16.98 -12.05
CA VAL A 25 -14.70 17.33 -11.60
C VAL A 25 -15.04 18.74 -12.09
N PRO A 26 -16.08 18.92 -12.90
CA PRO A 26 -16.55 20.27 -13.28
C PRO A 26 -16.95 21.07 -12.04
N LEU A 27 -16.14 22.04 -11.68
CA LEU A 27 -16.35 22.90 -10.50
C LEU A 27 -16.95 24.24 -10.93
N LYS A 28 -17.96 24.71 -10.19
CA LYS A 28 -18.56 26.05 -10.35
C LYS A 28 -18.30 26.85 -9.08
N GLN A 29 -17.90 28.09 -9.24
CA GLN A 29 -17.69 28.98 -8.10
C GLN A 29 -19.01 29.21 -7.33
N SER A 30 -18.94 29.16 -6.02
CA SER A 30 -20.07 29.33 -5.11
C SER A 30 -19.59 30.11 -3.88
N GLY A 31 -19.66 31.43 -3.94
CA GLY A 31 -19.06 32.30 -2.93
C GLY A 31 -17.55 32.16 -2.89
N SER A 32 -17.01 31.88 -1.71
CA SER A 32 -15.56 31.64 -1.49
C SER A 32 -15.13 30.19 -1.75
N ASN A 33 -16.06 29.34 -2.18
CA ASN A 33 -15.80 27.93 -2.43
C ASN A 33 -16.09 27.58 -3.90
N PHE A 34 -15.73 26.36 -4.28
CA PHE A 34 -16.12 25.74 -5.55
C PHE A 34 -17.04 24.55 -5.25
N LYS A 35 -18.01 24.30 -6.12
CA LYS A 35 -19.02 23.27 -5.94
C LYS A 35 -19.15 22.40 -7.20
N GLY A 36 -19.27 21.09 -7.03
CA GLY A 36 -19.45 20.14 -8.14
C GLY A 36 -20.20 18.89 -7.71
N LEU A 37 -20.38 17.96 -8.64
CA LEU A 37 -20.89 16.62 -8.34
C LEU A 37 -19.75 15.79 -7.76
N CYS A 38 -20.04 15.01 -6.73
CA CYS A 38 -19.02 14.21 -6.05
C CYS A 38 -18.54 13.06 -6.95
N PRO A 39 -17.23 12.87 -7.12
CA PRO A 39 -16.74 11.73 -7.89
C PRO A 39 -16.74 10.40 -7.11
N PHE A 40 -17.02 10.44 -5.80
CA PHE A 40 -16.92 9.27 -4.92
C PHE A 40 -18.27 8.58 -4.66
N HIS A 41 -19.40 9.22 -5.06
CA HIS A 41 -20.73 8.60 -4.97
C HIS A 41 -21.63 9.18 -6.05
N ASN A 42 -22.67 8.45 -6.40
CA ASN A 42 -23.61 8.87 -7.44
C ASN A 42 -24.62 9.87 -6.88
N GLU A 43 -24.69 11.09 -7.47
CA GLU A 43 -25.63 12.14 -7.05
C GLU A 43 -26.05 12.98 -8.24
N LYS A 44 -27.24 13.61 -8.14
CA LYS A 44 -27.78 14.52 -9.17
C LYS A 44 -27.66 15.98 -8.74
N THR A 45 -27.52 16.23 -7.46
CA THR A 45 -27.43 17.57 -6.88
C THR A 45 -26.04 17.78 -6.31
N PRO A 46 -25.30 18.80 -6.75
CA PRO A 46 -23.94 19.00 -6.28
C PRO A 46 -23.85 19.12 -4.74
N SER A 47 -23.05 18.28 -4.12
CA SER A 47 -22.77 18.33 -2.68
C SER A 47 -21.27 18.36 -2.36
N PHE A 48 -20.43 18.31 -3.39
CA PHE A 48 -18.98 18.32 -3.26
C PHE A 48 -18.47 19.74 -3.26
N MET A 49 -17.84 20.16 -2.17
CA MET A 49 -17.34 21.52 -1.96
C MET A 49 -15.81 21.51 -1.86
N VAL A 50 -15.18 22.45 -2.53
CA VAL A 50 -13.72 22.64 -2.47
C VAL A 50 -13.46 24.07 -1.97
N ASN A 51 -12.67 24.18 -0.90
CA ASN A 51 -12.26 25.48 -0.35
C ASN A 51 -10.80 25.73 -0.72
N GLU A 52 -10.60 26.69 -1.59
CA GLU A 52 -9.25 27.04 -2.07
C GLU A 52 -8.37 27.62 -0.99
N GLN A 53 -8.91 28.49 -0.14
CA GLN A 53 -8.12 29.13 0.93
C GLN A 53 -7.59 28.13 1.96
N LYS A 54 -8.42 27.13 2.28
CA LYS A 54 -8.06 26.09 3.25
C LYS A 54 -7.39 24.87 2.60
N GLN A 55 -7.38 24.81 1.26
CA GLN A 55 -6.83 23.68 0.49
C GLN A 55 -7.42 22.34 0.91
N ILE A 56 -8.77 22.30 1.07
CA ILE A 56 -9.51 21.10 1.46
C ILE A 56 -10.78 20.94 0.60
N PHE A 57 -11.20 19.68 0.46
CA PHE A 57 -12.53 19.37 -0.07
C PHE A 57 -13.38 18.68 1.02
N ASN A 58 -14.70 18.77 0.85
CA ASN A 58 -15.67 18.08 1.70
C ASN A 58 -16.94 17.81 0.91
N CYS A 59 -17.37 16.55 0.90
CA CYS A 59 -18.65 16.16 0.30
C CYS A 59 -19.72 16.04 1.39
N PHE A 60 -20.78 16.83 1.30
CA PHE A 60 -21.90 16.78 2.25
C PHE A 60 -22.87 15.62 1.97
N GLY A 61 -22.71 14.93 0.83
CA GLY A 61 -23.51 13.74 0.48
C GLY A 61 -22.97 12.44 1.11
N CYS A 62 -21.71 12.14 0.87
CA CYS A 62 -21.09 10.88 1.37
C CYS A 62 -20.14 11.07 2.55
N GLY A 63 -19.83 12.33 2.94
CA GLY A 63 -18.93 12.60 4.05
C GLY A 63 -17.44 12.53 3.70
N GLU A 64 -17.06 12.21 2.47
CA GLU A 64 -15.66 12.16 2.04
C GLU A 64 -15.05 13.56 2.12
N LYS A 65 -13.86 13.67 2.72
CA LYS A 65 -13.19 14.95 2.94
C LYS A 65 -11.68 14.76 3.04
N GLY A 66 -10.95 15.80 2.70
CA GLY A 66 -9.47 15.73 2.79
C GLY A 66 -8.78 16.89 2.08
N ASP A 67 -7.48 16.72 1.91
CA ASP A 67 -6.61 17.61 1.14
C ASP A 67 -6.40 17.07 -0.29
N VAL A 68 -5.50 17.72 -1.04
CA VAL A 68 -5.20 17.34 -2.43
C VAL A 68 -4.62 15.91 -2.53
N ILE A 69 -3.78 15.52 -1.57
CA ILE A 69 -3.18 14.18 -1.57
C ILE A 69 -4.26 13.12 -1.37
N HIS A 70 -5.14 13.34 -0.39
CA HIS A 70 -6.27 12.45 -0.13
C HIS A 70 -7.20 12.33 -1.35
N PHE A 71 -7.46 13.44 -2.03
CA PHE A 71 -8.28 13.43 -3.27
C PHE A 71 -7.64 12.51 -4.32
N VAL A 72 -6.34 12.70 -4.60
CA VAL A 72 -5.61 11.92 -5.62
C VAL A 72 -5.57 10.42 -5.24
N GLN A 73 -5.36 10.09 -3.96
CA GLN A 73 -5.44 8.71 -3.46
C GLN A 73 -6.79 8.07 -3.78
N ARG A 74 -7.86 8.74 -3.36
CA ARG A 74 -9.23 8.19 -3.48
C ARG A 74 -9.70 8.12 -4.93
N PHE A 75 -9.39 9.15 -5.71
CA PHE A 75 -9.84 9.24 -7.10
C PHE A 75 -9.14 8.21 -7.99
N ASN A 76 -7.84 8.00 -7.79
CA ASN A 76 -7.04 7.07 -8.59
C ASN A 76 -6.89 5.68 -7.94
N ASN A 77 -7.47 5.47 -6.76
CA ASN A 77 -7.37 4.22 -5.99
C ASN A 77 -5.91 3.79 -5.78
N MET A 78 -5.09 4.71 -5.27
CA MET A 78 -3.65 4.48 -5.07
C MET A 78 -3.22 4.73 -3.62
N GLU A 79 -2.04 4.23 -3.27
CA GLU A 79 -1.48 4.42 -1.93
C GLU A 79 -0.97 5.85 -1.72
N PHE A 80 -0.83 6.25 -0.45
CA PHE A 80 -0.42 7.60 -0.06
C PHE A 80 0.87 8.05 -0.76
N MET A 81 1.86 7.16 -0.80
CA MET A 81 3.15 7.47 -1.44
C MET A 81 3.03 7.66 -2.94
N GLU A 82 2.26 6.80 -3.58
CA GLU A 82 2.02 6.87 -5.03
C GLU A 82 1.33 8.20 -5.39
N ALA A 83 0.38 8.64 -4.56
CA ALA A 83 -0.28 9.93 -4.75
C ALA A 83 0.70 11.11 -4.58
N CYS A 84 1.57 11.04 -3.57
CA CYS A 84 2.61 12.05 -3.36
C CYS A 84 3.60 12.09 -4.53
N GLU A 85 4.06 10.93 -5.00
CA GLU A 85 4.99 10.82 -6.14
C GLU A 85 4.36 11.36 -7.43
N LYS A 86 3.09 11.01 -7.69
CA LYS A 86 2.34 11.52 -8.85
C LYS A 86 2.24 13.05 -8.84
N LEU A 87 1.84 13.63 -7.70
CA LEU A 87 1.76 15.09 -7.56
C LEU A 87 3.14 15.74 -7.70
N ALA A 88 4.17 15.14 -7.11
CA ALA A 88 5.53 15.66 -7.19
C ALA A 88 6.06 15.68 -8.63
N GLU A 89 5.83 14.62 -9.40
CA GLU A 89 6.19 14.55 -10.83
C GLU A 89 5.44 15.61 -11.63
N GLU A 90 4.12 15.74 -11.40
CA GLU A 90 3.26 16.65 -12.14
C GLU A 90 3.60 18.13 -11.90
N TYR A 91 4.00 18.46 -10.67
CA TYR A 91 4.32 19.84 -10.27
C TYR A 91 5.82 20.12 -10.15
N ASN A 92 6.66 19.22 -10.67
CA ASN A 92 8.13 19.36 -10.67
C ASN A 92 8.70 19.59 -9.26
N ILE A 93 8.20 18.85 -8.28
CA ILE A 93 8.68 18.86 -6.90
C ILE A 93 9.72 17.75 -6.75
N GLU A 94 10.87 18.07 -6.16
CA GLU A 94 11.93 17.08 -6.00
C GLU A 94 11.53 15.98 -5.01
N ILE A 95 11.44 14.75 -5.51
CA ILE A 95 11.11 13.60 -4.68
C ILE A 95 12.36 13.24 -3.86
N PRO A 96 12.30 13.29 -2.51
CA PRO A 96 13.44 12.90 -1.70
C PRO A 96 13.89 11.47 -2.03
N LYS A 97 15.16 11.30 -2.33
CA LYS A 97 15.73 10.00 -2.73
C LYS A 97 15.76 9.02 -1.53
N HIS A 98 14.58 8.68 -1.02
CA HIS A 98 14.44 7.58 -0.05
C HIS A 98 14.28 6.22 -0.75
N GLY A 99 14.36 6.18 -2.08
CA GLY A 99 13.92 5.04 -2.87
C GLY A 99 14.89 3.88 -3.05
N THR A 100 16.20 4.12 -2.91
CA THR A 100 17.18 3.04 -3.13
C THR A 100 17.21 2.04 -1.96
N ARG A 101 17.17 2.52 -0.74
CA ARG A 101 17.13 1.66 0.45
C ARG A 101 15.87 0.80 0.52
N ARG A 102 14.70 1.36 0.12
CA ARG A 102 13.42 0.65 0.21
C ARG A 102 13.32 -0.51 -0.78
N LYS A 103 13.84 -0.36 -2.01
CA LYS A 103 13.86 -1.46 -3.00
C LYS A 103 14.82 -2.57 -2.60
N GLU A 104 16.00 -2.23 -2.10
CA GLU A 104 16.98 -3.21 -1.60
C GLU A 104 16.47 -3.92 -0.34
N ASP A 105 15.89 -3.17 0.61
CA ASP A 105 15.29 -3.73 1.82
C ASP A 105 14.12 -4.67 1.48
N LEU A 106 13.24 -4.28 0.57
CA LEU A 106 12.12 -5.12 0.15
C LEU A 106 12.60 -6.39 -0.54
N SER A 107 13.59 -6.31 -1.42
CA SER A 107 14.21 -7.47 -2.07
C SER A 107 14.74 -8.47 -1.03
N ARG A 108 15.42 -7.97 -0.02
CA ARG A 108 15.94 -8.79 1.08
C ARG A 108 14.80 -9.45 1.88
N TYR A 109 13.74 -8.73 2.19
CA TYR A 109 12.58 -9.30 2.87
C TYR A 109 11.91 -10.40 2.03
N TYR A 110 11.78 -10.19 0.72
CA TYR A 110 11.23 -11.20 -0.19
C TYR A 110 12.12 -12.46 -0.20
N GLU A 111 13.43 -12.30 -0.22
CA GLU A 111 14.39 -13.40 -0.17
C GLU A 111 14.27 -14.19 1.13
N ILE A 112 14.22 -13.50 2.27
CA ILE A 112 14.04 -14.12 3.60
C ILE A 112 12.70 -14.88 3.63
N ASN A 113 11.62 -14.26 3.21
CA ASN A 113 10.28 -14.84 3.23
C ASN A 113 10.19 -16.07 2.31
N SER A 114 10.76 -16.01 1.10
CA SER A 114 10.76 -17.15 0.17
C SER A 114 11.60 -18.31 0.72
N THR A 115 12.73 -18.01 1.36
CA THR A 115 13.60 -19.02 1.99
C THR A 115 12.89 -19.67 3.19
N ALA A 116 12.21 -18.87 4.01
CA ALA A 116 11.40 -19.38 5.13
C ALA A 116 10.23 -20.25 4.63
N ALA A 117 9.53 -19.81 3.59
CA ALA A 117 8.45 -20.58 2.98
C ALA A 117 8.96 -21.94 2.48
N ARG A 118 10.13 -21.96 1.84
CA ARG A 118 10.77 -23.18 1.37
C ARG A 118 11.12 -24.10 2.54
N PHE A 119 11.65 -23.56 3.64
CA PHE A 119 11.92 -24.34 4.86
C PHE A 119 10.68 -25.06 5.36
N PHE A 120 9.57 -24.36 5.50
CA PHE A 120 8.32 -24.96 5.97
C PHE A 120 7.77 -25.99 4.98
N PHE A 121 7.83 -25.71 3.69
CA PHE A 121 7.39 -26.62 2.63
C PHE A 121 8.22 -27.92 2.63
N ASP A 122 9.55 -27.81 2.72
CA ASP A 122 10.45 -28.95 2.77
C ASP A 122 10.20 -29.79 4.03
N ASN A 123 9.97 -29.16 5.17
CA ASN A 123 9.64 -29.88 6.42
C ASN A 123 8.31 -30.63 6.29
N LEU A 124 7.36 -30.13 5.53
CA LEU A 124 6.10 -30.84 5.29
C LEU A 124 6.29 -32.04 4.33
N THR A 125 7.04 -31.84 3.25
CA THR A 125 7.04 -32.77 2.09
C THR A 125 8.18 -33.80 2.09
N LYS A 126 9.33 -33.48 2.72
CA LYS A 126 10.53 -34.32 2.65
C LYS A 126 10.72 -35.27 3.83
N HIS A 127 9.98 -35.07 4.91
CA HIS A 127 10.18 -35.81 6.15
C HIS A 127 8.85 -36.35 6.68
N ALA A 128 8.89 -37.53 7.27
CA ALA A 128 7.72 -38.03 7.99
C ALA A 128 7.45 -37.10 9.19
N ASN A 129 6.26 -36.52 9.23
CA ASN A 129 5.90 -35.55 10.26
C ASN A 129 4.39 -35.54 10.53
N PRO A 130 3.98 -35.12 11.74
CA PRO A 130 2.55 -35.08 12.09
C PRO A 130 1.72 -34.16 11.21
N GLY A 131 2.31 -33.10 10.69
CA GLY A 131 1.63 -32.14 9.80
C GLY A 131 1.19 -32.80 8.48
N TYR A 132 2.04 -33.58 7.85
CA TYR A 132 1.71 -34.31 6.62
C TYR A 132 0.60 -35.33 6.88
N THR A 133 0.73 -36.11 7.95
CA THR A 133 -0.28 -37.10 8.36
C THR A 133 -1.64 -36.42 8.59
N TYR A 134 -1.65 -35.29 9.28
CA TYR A 134 -2.87 -34.52 9.56
C TYR A 134 -3.52 -34.01 8.26
N ILE A 135 -2.72 -33.40 7.36
CA ILE A 135 -3.21 -32.84 6.09
C ILE A 135 -3.80 -33.95 5.22
N ARG A 136 -3.11 -35.11 5.13
CA ARG A 136 -3.58 -36.28 4.34
C ARG A 136 -4.89 -36.85 4.93
N LYS A 137 -5.00 -36.93 6.25
CA LYS A 137 -6.23 -37.37 6.94
C LYS A 137 -7.41 -36.44 6.63
N ARG A 138 -7.16 -35.15 6.36
CA ARG A 138 -8.18 -34.17 5.95
C ARG A 138 -8.50 -34.22 4.45
N GLY A 139 -7.94 -35.15 3.70
CA GLY A 139 -8.21 -35.33 2.27
C GLY A 139 -7.48 -34.36 1.35
N ILE A 140 -6.50 -33.61 1.86
CA ILE A 140 -5.74 -32.66 1.03
C ILE A 140 -4.69 -33.43 0.23
N SER A 141 -4.73 -33.32 -1.11
CA SER A 141 -3.82 -33.99 -2.01
C SER A 141 -2.44 -33.35 -2.06
N ASP A 142 -1.44 -34.10 -2.53
CA ASP A 142 -0.08 -33.59 -2.74
C ASP A 142 -0.05 -32.47 -3.79
N GLU A 143 -0.92 -32.52 -4.78
CA GLU A 143 -1.09 -31.44 -5.76
C GLU A 143 -1.54 -30.14 -5.08
N THR A 144 -2.49 -30.25 -4.15
CA THR A 144 -2.98 -29.11 -3.37
C THR A 144 -1.87 -28.56 -2.47
N ILE A 145 -1.11 -29.44 -1.80
CA ILE A 145 0.04 -29.04 -0.97
C ILE A 145 1.03 -28.21 -1.80
N LYS A 146 1.39 -28.69 -2.99
CA LYS A 146 2.32 -28.00 -3.90
C LYS A 146 1.73 -26.69 -4.43
N ARG A 147 0.46 -26.72 -4.90
CA ARG A 147 -0.21 -25.56 -5.51
C ARG A 147 -0.31 -24.38 -4.53
N PHE A 148 -0.62 -24.65 -3.26
CA PHE A 148 -0.80 -23.62 -2.24
C PHE A 148 0.43 -23.39 -1.37
N GLY A 149 1.52 -24.13 -1.61
CA GLY A 149 2.75 -23.98 -0.85
C GLY A 149 2.58 -24.27 0.64
N LEU A 150 1.76 -25.28 0.99
CA LEU A 150 1.52 -25.60 2.40
C LEU A 150 2.80 -26.07 3.07
N GLY A 151 3.02 -25.64 4.29
CA GLY A 151 4.23 -25.94 5.05
C GLY A 151 3.95 -26.46 6.47
N TYR A 152 4.98 -26.99 7.09
CA TYR A 152 4.94 -27.49 8.47
C TYR A 152 6.06 -26.85 9.28
N SER A 153 5.68 -26.23 10.41
CA SER A 153 6.66 -25.69 11.36
C SER A 153 7.07 -26.81 12.33
N PRO A 154 8.34 -27.23 12.33
CA PRO A 154 8.80 -28.21 13.32
C PRO A 154 8.64 -27.66 14.73
N ASN A 155 8.45 -28.56 15.69
CA ASN A 155 8.38 -28.19 17.12
C ASN A 155 9.81 -27.91 17.65
N SER A 156 10.37 -26.79 17.20
CA SER A 156 11.71 -26.36 17.57
C SER A 156 11.80 -24.83 17.50
N TRP A 157 12.10 -24.20 18.63
CA TRP A 157 12.16 -22.74 18.77
C TRP A 157 13.14 -22.07 17.79
N ASN A 158 14.27 -22.70 17.52
CA ASN A 158 15.40 -22.10 16.79
C ASN A 158 15.63 -22.66 15.38
N SER A 159 14.85 -23.63 14.92
CA SER A 159 15.16 -24.33 13.66
C SER A 159 15.13 -23.43 12.44
N LEU A 160 14.11 -22.57 12.31
CA LEU A 160 14.02 -21.60 11.21
C LEU A 160 15.16 -20.57 11.29
N HIS A 161 15.44 -20.06 12.48
CA HIS A 161 16.51 -19.06 12.68
C HIS A 161 17.87 -19.61 12.23
N LYS A 162 18.22 -20.82 12.68
CA LYS A 162 19.47 -21.50 12.27
C LYS A 162 19.51 -21.70 10.75
N PHE A 163 18.42 -22.19 10.18
CA PHE A 163 18.33 -22.40 8.73
C PHE A 163 18.55 -21.11 7.94
N LEU A 164 17.93 -20.00 8.37
CA LEU A 164 18.09 -18.70 7.71
C LEU A 164 19.51 -18.14 7.88
N GLN A 165 20.14 -18.35 9.03
CA GLN A 165 21.54 -17.98 9.24
C GLN A 165 22.48 -18.79 8.30
N ASP A 166 22.25 -20.08 8.15
CA ASP A 166 23.06 -20.95 7.25
C ASP A 166 22.90 -20.54 5.77
N LYS A 167 21.77 -19.98 5.44
CA LYS A 167 21.50 -19.48 4.08
C LYS A 167 21.92 -18.04 3.81
N UNK A 168 22.38 -17.41 4.88
CA UNK A 168 22.83 -16.10 4.82
C UNK A 168 21.79 -15.06 4.65
N UNK A 169 20.70 -15.55 4.84
CA UNK A 169 19.62 -14.73 4.80
C UNK A 169 19.37 -13.95 6.01
N UNK A 170 20.09 -14.27 7.02
CA UNK A 170 19.95 -13.57 8.21
C UNK A 170 21.23 -12.89 8.54
N UNK A 171 21.12 -11.95 9.01
CA UNK A 171 22.23 -11.29 9.42
C UNK A 171 22.70 -11.86 10.65
N ARG A 172 23.96 -11.55 11.08
CA ARG A 172 24.55 -11.96 12.33
C ARG A 172 24.08 -11.06 13.47
#